data_247f0151a6a70c43403a25161105571c
#
_entry.id   247f0151a6a70c43403a25161105571c
#
_cell.length_a   1.000
_cell.length_b   1.000
_cell.length_c   1.000
_cell.angle_alpha   90.00
_cell.angle_beta   90.00
_cell.angle_gamma   90.00
#
_symmetry.space_group_name_H-M   'P 1'
#
loop_
_entity.id
_entity.type
_entity.pdbx_description
1 polymer ?
#
loop_
_entity_poly.entity_id
_entity_poly.type
_entity_poly.pdbx_seq_one_letter_code
_entity_poly.pdbx_strand_id
1 'polypeptide(L)'
;MGKSILVVDDTRSMRKMVAAVLQNAGYSVEEAGDGDEALEKAKTRVFDLVVTDHNMPRMDGVTLVRMLRGLADYDDVAIIVLSTETGADLKAKGREAGATGWMAKPFDPEKMLSIVRQFID
;
A
#
# COMPACT_ATOMS: atom_id res chain seq x y z
N MET A 1 1.05 -13.77 16.74
CA MET A 1 1.33 -12.34 16.58
C MET A 1 0.88 -11.89 15.21
N GLY A 2 0.20 -10.77 15.15
CA GLY A 2 -0.31 -10.26 13.89
C GLY A 2 0.77 -9.64 13.02
N LYS A 3 0.56 -9.72 11.74
CA LYS A 3 1.39 -9.01 10.78
C LYS A 3 1.02 -7.54 10.75
N SER A 4 1.93 -6.68 10.36
CA SER A 4 1.74 -5.24 10.34
C SER A 4 1.64 -4.72 8.92
N ILE A 5 0.71 -3.79 8.71
CA ILE A 5 0.44 -3.20 7.40
C ILE A 5 0.45 -1.68 7.51
N LEU A 6 1.11 -1.03 6.56
CA LEU A 6 1.05 0.43 6.43
C LEU A 6 0.05 0.77 5.34
N VAL A 7 -0.94 1.59 5.66
CA VAL A 7 -1.95 2.06 4.72
C VAL A 7 -1.71 3.54 4.42
N VAL A 8 -1.52 3.85 3.15
CA VAL A 8 -1.20 5.21 2.69
C VAL A 8 -2.31 5.71 1.78
N ASP A 9 -2.95 6.81 2.14
CA ASP A 9 -4.00 7.43 1.34
C ASP A 9 -4.18 8.85 1.84
N ASP A 10 -4.24 9.81 0.92
CA ASP A 10 -4.42 11.21 1.30
C ASP A 10 -5.87 11.54 1.68
N THR A 11 -6.82 10.68 1.34
CA THR A 11 -8.22 10.83 1.70
C THR A 11 -8.48 10.09 3.01
N ARG A 12 -8.76 10.85 4.06
CA ARG A 12 -8.93 10.26 5.40
C ARG A 12 -10.01 9.18 5.44
N SER A 13 -11.18 9.43 4.84
CA SER A 13 -12.28 8.47 4.88
C SER A 13 -11.92 7.16 4.20
N MET A 14 -11.30 7.22 3.03
CA MET A 14 -10.86 6.01 2.32
C MET A 14 -9.78 5.27 3.12
N ARG A 15 -8.82 6.03 3.66
CA ARG A 15 -7.75 5.43 4.46
C ARG A 15 -8.31 4.68 5.67
N LYS A 16 -9.30 5.28 6.34
CA LYS A 16 -9.96 4.64 7.49
C LYS A 16 -10.74 3.40 7.10
N MET A 17 -11.37 3.42 5.93
CA MET A 17 -12.09 2.24 5.44
C MET A 17 -11.15 1.07 5.18
N VAL A 18 -10.04 1.33 4.50
CA VAL A 18 -9.06 0.28 4.22
C VAL A 18 -8.47 -0.24 5.53
N ALA A 19 -8.10 0.67 6.43
CA ALA A 19 -7.55 0.28 7.73
C ALA A 19 -8.52 -0.61 8.52
N ALA A 20 -9.81 -0.26 8.52
CA ALA A 20 -10.81 -1.03 9.26
C ALA A 20 -10.96 -2.45 8.71
N VAL A 21 -10.97 -2.59 7.39
CA VAL A 21 -11.06 -3.92 6.76
C VAL A 21 -9.90 -4.81 7.21
N LEU A 22 -8.69 -4.24 7.21
CA LEU A 22 -7.50 -5.01 7.56
C LEU A 22 -7.43 -5.28 9.06
N GLN A 23 -7.80 -4.31 9.90
CA GLN A 23 -7.83 -4.50 11.35
C GLN A 23 -8.84 -5.57 11.76
N ASN A 24 -10.01 -5.56 11.13
CA ASN A 24 -11.03 -6.56 11.42
C ASN A 24 -10.58 -7.97 11.03
N ALA A 25 -9.64 -8.08 10.12
CA ALA A 25 -9.08 -9.38 9.72
C ALA A 25 -7.92 -9.82 10.62
N GLY A 26 -7.55 -9.01 11.61
CA GLY A 26 -6.53 -9.38 12.60
C GLY A 26 -5.16 -8.76 12.37
N TYR A 27 -5.01 -7.88 11.39
CA TYR A 27 -3.73 -7.23 11.13
C TYR A 27 -3.56 -5.99 11.99
N SER A 28 -2.31 -5.69 12.33
CA SER A 28 -1.95 -4.43 12.97
C SER A 28 -1.75 -3.39 11.87
N VAL A 29 -2.41 -2.25 11.96
CA VAL A 29 -2.40 -1.27 10.88
C VAL A 29 -1.91 0.08 11.38
N GLU A 30 -0.98 0.69 10.64
CA GLU A 30 -0.64 2.10 10.80
C GLU A 30 -1.04 2.84 9.53
N GLU A 31 -1.32 4.13 9.67
CA GLU A 31 -1.81 4.96 8.59
C GLU A 31 -0.85 6.10 8.29
N ALA A 32 -0.77 6.48 7.03
CA ALA A 32 -0.02 7.65 6.59
C ALA A 32 -0.88 8.42 5.60
N GLY A 33 -0.88 9.74 5.72
CA GLY A 33 -1.69 10.61 4.88
C GLY A 33 -1.03 11.06 3.58
N ASP A 34 0.25 10.79 3.42
CA ASP A 34 0.98 11.12 2.19
C ASP A 34 2.25 10.28 2.09
N GLY A 35 2.94 10.41 0.95
CA GLY A 35 4.15 9.63 0.71
C GLY A 35 5.30 9.95 1.65
N ASP A 36 5.44 11.21 2.03
CA ASP A 36 6.51 11.61 2.95
C ASP A 36 6.32 10.99 4.34
N GLU A 37 5.09 11.04 4.85
CA GLU A 37 4.78 10.41 6.13
C GLU A 37 4.98 8.91 6.06
N ALA A 38 4.58 8.29 4.93
CA ALA A 38 4.77 6.87 4.74
C ALA A 38 6.24 6.48 4.79
N LEU A 39 7.10 7.25 4.12
CA LEU A 39 8.54 6.97 4.13
C LEU A 39 9.14 7.13 5.52
N GLU A 40 8.71 8.16 6.27
CA GLU A 40 9.20 8.34 7.63
C GLU A 40 8.85 7.14 8.50
N LYS A 41 7.61 6.67 8.41
CA LYS A 41 7.19 5.50 9.19
C LYS A 41 7.91 4.23 8.73
N ALA A 42 8.11 4.08 7.43
CA ALA A 42 8.80 2.91 6.88
C ALA A 42 10.26 2.83 7.35
N LYS A 43 10.88 3.98 7.59
CA LYS A 43 12.26 4.02 8.09
C LYS A 43 12.37 3.64 9.56
N THR A 44 11.31 3.85 10.34
CA THR A 44 11.35 3.56 11.78
C THR A 44 11.03 2.12 12.12
N ARG A 45 10.33 1.42 11.24
CA ARG A 45 10.02 0.01 11.43
C ARG A 45 9.70 -0.63 10.07
N VAL A 46 9.91 -1.93 9.97
CA VAL A 46 9.60 -2.66 8.74
C VAL A 46 8.19 -3.23 8.83
N PHE A 47 7.32 -2.79 7.91
CA PHE A 47 5.97 -3.34 7.80
C PHE A 47 6.02 -4.61 6.95
N ASP A 48 5.10 -5.51 7.21
CA ASP A 48 5.02 -6.76 6.45
C ASP A 48 4.41 -6.55 5.06
N LEU A 49 3.60 -5.50 4.92
CA LEU A 49 2.95 -5.17 3.66
C LEU A 49 2.59 -3.68 3.64
N VAL A 50 2.61 -3.09 2.47
CA VAL A 50 2.19 -1.69 2.28
C VAL A 50 1.05 -1.66 1.27
N VAL A 51 -0.02 -0.94 1.61
CA VAL A 51 -1.11 -0.64 0.67
C VAL A 51 -1.10 0.86 0.47
N THR A 52 -0.91 1.32 -0.75
CA THR A 52 -0.88 2.75 -1.03
C THR A 52 -1.83 3.14 -2.15
N ASP A 53 -2.48 4.28 -1.97
CA ASP A 53 -3.20 4.93 -3.05
C ASP A 53 -2.18 5.42 -4.08
N HIS A 54 -2.58 5.48 -5.34
CA HIS A 54 -1.73 6.07 -6.38
C HIS A 54 -1.94 7.58 -6.49
N ASN A 55 -3.20 8.01 -6.45
CA ASN A 55 -3.56 9.40 -6.73
C ASN A 55 -3.40 10.27 -5.49
N MET A 56 -2.19 10.73 -5.24
CA MET A 56 -1.87 11.59 -4.10
C MET A 56 -1.08 12.80 -4.58
N PRO A 57 -1.25 13.95 -3.90
CA PRO A 57 -0.49 15.15 -4.27
C PRO A 57 0.98 14.98 -3.92
N ARG A 58 1.83 15.68 -4.63
CA ARG A 58 3.29 15.73 -4.44
C ARG A 58 4.00 14.43 -4.77
N MET A 59 3.68 13.34 -4.08
CA MET A 59 4.29 12.03 -4.33
C MET A 59 3.18 11.03 -4.60
N ASP A 60 3.07 10.54 -5.82
CA ASP A 60 2.06 9.54 -6.15
C ASP A 60 2.51 8.15 -5.72
N GLY A 61 1.58 7.18 -5.83
CA GLY A 61 1.85 5.82 -5.36
C GLY A 61 3.02 5.14 -6.06
N VAL A 62 3.15 5.32 -7.37
CA VAL A 62 4.26 4.72 -8.13
C VAL A 62 5.59 5.28 -7.65
N THR A 63 5.64 6.58 -7.40
CA THR A 63 6.85 7.21 -6.86
C THR A 63 7.17 6.68 -5.47
N LEU A 64 6.13 6.55 -4.62
CA LEU A 64 6.33 6.00 -3.28
C LEU A 64 6.88 4.58 -3.34
N VAL A 65 6.34 3.74 -4.23
CA VAL A 65 6.85 2.37 -4.42
C VAL A 65 8.34 2.41 -4.74
N ARG A 66 8.72 3.27 -5.68
CA ARG A 66 10.13 3.40 -6.08
C ARG A 66 11.01 3.81 -4.90
N MET A 67 10.53 4.76 -4.10
CA MET A 67 11.27 5.22 -2.93
C MET A 67 11.37 4.14 -1.86
N LEU A 68 10.30 3.38 -1.63
CA LEU A 68 10.32 2.26 -0.67
C LEU A 68 11.32 1.20 -1.10
N ARG A 69 11.37 0.88 -2.39
CA ARG A 69 12.32 -0.11 -2.91
C ARG A 69 13.77 0.34 -2.78
N GLY A 70 13.99 1.63 -2.57
CA GLY A 70 15.32 2.15 -2.26
C GLY A 70 15.75 1.90 -0.83
N LEU A 71 14.84 1.47 0.04
CA LEU A 71 15.15 1.11 1.43
C LEU A 71 15.46 -0.40 1.46
N ALA A 72 16.63 -0.75 1.99
CA ALA A 72 17.10 -2.14 1.95
C ALA A 72 16.12 -3.13 2.57
N ASP A 73 15.45 -2.74 3.66
CA ASP A 73 14.54 -3.63 4.34
C ASP A 73 13.23 -3.87 3.58
N TYR A 74 13.02 -3.17 2.48
CA TYR A 74 11.77 -3.25 1.72
C TYR A 74 11.92 -3.98 0.38
N ASP A 75 13.04 -4.66 0.15
CA ASP A 75 13.25 -5.40 -1.10
C ASP A 75 12.19 -6.46 -1.34
N ASP A 76 11.78 -7.16 -0.29
CA ASP A 76 10.85 -8.28 -0.40
C ASP A 76 9.47 -8.00 0.20
N VAL A 77 9.23 -6.81 0.70
CA VAL A 77 7.93 -6.46 1.28
C VAL A 77 6.91 -6.30 0.15
N ALA A 78 5.74 -6.91 0.32
CA ALA A 78 4.67 -6.77 -0.67
C ALA A 78 4.12 -5.34 -0.64
N ILE A 79 4.00 -4.72 -1.81
CA ILE A 79 3.46 -3.36 -1.94
C ILE A 79 2.33 -3.40 -2.97
N ILE A 80 1.12 -3.09 -2.51
CA ILE A 80 -0.09 -3.10 -3.32
C ILE A 80 -0.52 -1.67 -3.58
N VAL A 81 -0.77 -1.34 -4.84
CA VAL A 81 -1.23 0.02 -5.22
C VAL A 81 -2.73 -0.02 -5.52
N LEU A 82 -3.46 0.93 -4.95
CA LEU A 82 -4.87 1.15 -5.23
C LEU A 82 -5.03 2.36 -6.13
N SER A 83 -5.82 2.26 -7.19
CA SER A 83 -5.99 3.38 -8.13
C SER A 83 -7.34 3.31 -8.81
N THR A 84 -7.90 4.49 -9.12
CA THR A 84 -9.06 4.59 -9.99
C THR A 84 -8.66 4.35 -11.44
N GLU A 85 -7.37 4.46 -11.75
CA GLU A 85 -6.84 4.23 -13.10
C GLU A 85 -6.37 2.79 -13.23
N THR A 86 -6.83 2.13 -14.28
CA THR A 86 -6.51 0.71 -14.53
C THR A 86 -5.86 0.49 -15.88
N GLY A 87 -5.38 1.56 -16.51
CA GLY A 87 -4.72 1.48 -17.80
C GLY A 87 -3.44 0.66 -17.76
N ALA A 88 -3.16 -0.04 -18.86
CA ALA A 88 -1.99 -0.91 -18.94
C ALA A 88 -0.67 -0.16 -18.76
N ASP A 89 -0.60 1.08 -19.28
CA ASP A 89 0.62 1.88 -19.16
C ASP A 89 0.95 2.21 -17.71
N LEU A 90 -0.04 2.59 -16.91
CA LEU A 90 0.16 2.94 -15.51
C LEU A 90 0.53 1.69 -14.70
N LYS A 91 -0.13 0.58 -14.96
CA LYS A 91 0.21 -0.69 -14.30
C LYS A 91 1.63 -1.12 -14.62
N ALA A 92 2.06 -0.92 -15.87
CA ALA A 92 3.42 -1.26 -16.27
C ALA A 92 4.43 -0.39 -15.52
N LYS A 93 4.15 0.91 -15.39
CA LYS A 93 5.01 1.81 -14.61
C LYS A 93 5.09 1.38 -13.15
N GLY A 94 3.97 0.98 -12.58
CA GLY A 94 3.94 0.47 -11.20
C GLY A 94 4.80 -0.77 -11.05
N ARG A 95 4.68 -1.70 -11.97
CA ARG A 95 5.47 -2.93 -11.95
C ARG A 95 6.97 -2.63 -12.08
N GLU A 96 7.33 -1.72 -12.99
CA GLU A 96 8.72 -1.31 -13.16
C GLU A 96 9.28 -0.66 -11.90
N ALA A 97 8.45 0.09 -11.18
CA ALA A 97 8.85 0.71 -9.92
C ALA A 97 9.03 -0.31 -8.80
N GLY A 98 8.44 -1.51 -8.95
CA GLY A 98 8.56 -2.58 -7.98
C GLY A 98 7.28 -2.93 -7.24
N ALA A 99 6.12 -2.45 -7.70
CA ALA A 99 4.84 -2.81 -7.07
C ALA A 99 4.58 -4.29 -7.20
N THR A 100 4.08 -4.90 -6.11
CA THR A 100 3.75 -6.32 -6.09
C THR A 100 2.40 -6.57 -6.74
N GLY A 101 1.44 -5.67 -6.53
CA GLY A 101 0.12 -5.81 -7.07
C GLY A 101 -0.56 -4.47 -7.29
N TRP A 102 -1.66 -4.51 -8.03
CA TRP A 102 -2.43 -3.33 -8.39
C TRP A 102 -3.91 -3.65 -8.26
N MET A 103 -4.66 -2.82 -7.53
CA MET A 103 -6.10 -3.01 -7.38
C MET A 103 -6.85 -1.77 -7.81
N ALA A 104 -8.02 -1.98 -8.41
CA ALA A 104 -8.90 -0.88 -8.82
C ALA A 104 -9.68 -0.35 -7.63
N LYS A 105 -9.98 0.94 -7.66
CA LYS A 105 -10.93 1.57 -6.75
C LYS A 105 -12.28 1.71 -7.46
N PRO A 106 -13.39 1.63 -6.77
CA PRO A 106 -13.53 1.28 -5.36
C PRO A 106 -13.10 -0.17 -5.09
N PHE A 107 -12.46 -0.40 -3.96
CA PHE A 107 -11.96 -1.73 -3.65
C PHE A 107 -13.05 -2.63 -3.08
N ASP A 108 -12.92 -3.93 -3.37
CA ASP A 108 -13.75 -4.97 -2.78
C ASP A 108 -13.03 -5.50 -1.55
N PRO A 109 -13.61 -5.39 -0.34
CA PRO A 109 -12.94 -5.83 0.89
C PRO A 109 -12.49 -7.29 0.84
N GLU A 110 -13.32 -8.19 0.31
CA GLU A 110 -12.96 -9.61 0.25
C GLU A 110 -11.81 -9.85 -0.71
N LYS A 111 -11.81 -9.16 -1.84
CA LYS A 111 -10.73 -9.27 -2.82
C LYS A 111 -9.43 -8.73 -2.23
N MET A 112 -9.50 -7.61 -1.50
CA MET A 112 -8.33 -7.06 -0.84
C MET A 112 -7.76 -8.05 0.17
N LEU A 113 -8.61 -8.63 1.01
CA LEU A 113 -8.15 -9.60 2.01
C LEU A 113 -7.54 -10.84 1.35
N SER A 114 -8.13 -11.29 0.25
CA SER A 114 -7.59 -12.42 -0.50
C SER A 114 -6.17 -12.13 -1.00
N ILE A 115 -5.97 -10.95 -1.55
CA ILE A 115 -4.65 -10.54 -2.05
C ILE A 115 -3.65 -10.41 -0.90
N VAL A 116 -4.05 -9.74 0.18
CA VAL A 116 -3.19 -9.55 1.34
C VAL A 116 -2.74 -10.91 1.90
N ARG A 117 -3.67 -11.84 2.05
CA ARG A 117 -3.36 -13.18 2.58
C ARG A 117 -2.41 -13.97 1.70
N GLN A 118 -2.38 -13.68 0.41
CA GLN A 118 -1.43 -14.30 -0.51
C GLN A 118 0.01 -14.00 -0.12
N PHE A 119 0.25 -12.83 0.43
CA PHE A 119 1.61 -12.35 0.70
C PHE A 119 1.99 -12.40 2.18
N ILE A 120 1.05 -12.21 3.09
CA ILE A 120 1.35 -12.15 4.53
C ILE A 120 0.30 -12.90 5.35
N ASP A 121 -0.09 -13.93 5.02
CA ASP A 121 -0.98 -14.80 5.77
C ASP A 121 -1.35 -14.36 7.21
#